data_ffde2e2a026511293da6c040c5666a41
#
_entry.id   ffde2e2a026511293da6c040c5666a41
#
_cell.length_a   1.000
_cell.length_b   1.000
_cell.length_c   1.000
_cell.angle_alpha   90.00
_cell.angle_beta   90.00
_cell.angle_gamma   90.00
#
_symmetry.space_group_name_H-M   'P 1'
#
loop_
_entity.id
_entity.type
_entity.pdbx_description
1 polymer ?
#
loop_
_entity_poly.entity_id
_entity_poly.type
_entity_poly.pdbx_seq_one_letter_code
_entity_poly.pdbx_strand_id
1 'polypeptide(L)'
;DNGDFTKMGGLYRGVKLIAVEPVHIALKDSGSCGVYITPRNISETSADIGILVKLDKAETAEAKAVIFDPQGKPVTEFFGRADKGRITLSGKINCPKLWNGVNSPALYRAEITLFCNGKPVDSIEQEFGIRSYRIDADNGFFLNSKPYPLHGVNYHQDSYESGWAMTDAQRERDYHIIRDMGCTAVRMAHYQHCD
;
A
#
# COMPACT_ATOMS: atom_id res chain seq x y z
N ASP A 1 -16.90 27.41 -13.00
CA ASP A 1 -15.85 26.73 -12.18
C ASP A 1 -14.56 26.67 -12.98
N ASN A 2 -13.57 27.43 -12.56
CA ASN A 2 -12.25 27.48 -13.20
C ASN A 2 -11.34 26.47 -12.55
N GLY A 3 -11.53 25.20 -12.84
CA GLY A 3 -10.64 24.12 -12.41
C GLY A 3 -9.77 23.64 -13.58
N ASP A 4 -8.59 23.17 -13.27
CA ASP A 4 -7.64 22.63 -14.26
C ASP A 4 -8.03 21.23 -14.77
N PHE A 5 -9.21 20.75 -14.41
CA PHE A 5 -9.69 19.41 -14.75
C PHE A 5 -11.20 19.41 -15.02
N THR A 6 -11.63 18.50 -15.88
CA THR A 6 -13.05 18.33 -16.22
C THR A 6 -13.78 17.62 -15.08
N LYS A 7 -14.90 18.17 -14.64
CA LYS A 7 -15.80 17.53 -13.68
C LYS A 7 -16.81 16.67 -14.42
N MET A 8 -16.78 15.37 -14.16
CA MET A 8 -17.72 14.40 -14.72
C MET A 8 -18.58 13.82 -13.61
N GLY A 9 -19.86 13.60 -13.90
CA GLY A 9 -20.82 12.97 -12.99
C GLY A 9 -21.09 11.51 -13.37
N GLY A 10 -21.77 10.79 -12.49
CA GLY A 10 -22.21 9.43 -12.71
C GLY A 10 -21.23 8.36 -12.18
N LEU A 11 -21.59 7.10 -12.38
CA LEU A 11 -20.78 5.94 -12.03
C LEU A 11 -19.93 5.55 -13.23
N TYR A 12 -18.70 6.02 -13.27
CA TYR A 12 -17.75 5.77 -14.37
C TYR A 12 -16.70 4.69 -14.03
N ARG A 13 -16.80 4.08 -12.85
CA ARG A 13 -15.97 2.95 -12.40
C ARG A 13 -16.85 1.78 -11.99
N GLY A 14 -16.25 0.60 -11.93
CA GLY A 14 -16.96 -0.61 -11.52
C GLY A 14 -17.61 -0.51 -10.14
N VAL A 15 -18.77 -1.13 -9.99
CA VAL A 15 -19.45 -1.26 -8.71
C VAL A 15 -19.33 -2.71 -8.25
N LYS A 16 -18.94 -2.90 -6.99
CA LYS A 16 -18.78 -4.23 -6.38
C LYS A 16 -19.71 -4.38 -5.19
N LEU A 17 -20.36 -5.51 -5.08
CA LEU A 17 -21.03 -5.95 -3.85
C LEU A 17 -20.09 -6.90 -3.11
N ILE A 18 -19.73 -6.55 -1.88
CA ILE A 18 -18.82 -7.35 -1.04
C ILE A 18 -19.67 -7.99 0.07
N ALA A 19 -19.67 -9.31 0.12
CA ALA A 19 -20.26 -10.08 1.21
C ALA A 19 -19.14 -10.63 2.09
N VAL A 20 -19.29 -10.47 3.40
CA VAL A 20 -18.29 -10.87 4.40
C VAL A 20 -18.93 -11.59 5.56
N GLU A 21 -18.15 -12.35 6.31
CA GLU A 21 -18.59 -12.93 7.58
C GLU A 21 -18.88 -11.83 8.64
N PRO A 22 -19.69 -12.12 9.68
CA PRO A 22 -19.95 -11.14 10.74
C PRO A 22 -18.69 -10.60 11.42
N VAL A 23 -17.65 -11.42 11.53
CA VAL A 23 -16.31 -11.05 12.00
C VAL A 23 -15.41 -10.96 10.79
N HIS A 24 -14.98 -9.77 10.44
CA HIS A 24 -14.16 -9.52 9.27
C HIS A 24 -13.21 -8.31 9.48
N ILE A 25 -12.24 -8.16 8.61
CA ILE A 25 -11.36 -7.00 8.54
C ILE A 25 -12.19 -5.79 8.10
N ALA A 26 -12.01 -4.66 8.73
CA ALA A 26 -12.80 -3.46 8.46
C ALA A 26 -12.71 -3.04 6.98
N LEU A 27 -13.85 -3.07 6.28
CA LEU A 27 -13.94 -2.70 4.86
C LEU A 27 -13.83 -1.19 4.62
N LYS A 28 -14.09 -0.38 5.64
CA LYS A 28 -14.10 1.08 5.57
C LYS A 28 -13.44 1.68 6.80
N ASP A 29 -12.14 1.86 6.73
CA ASP A 29 -11.44 2.66 7.72
C ASP A 29 -10.82 3.88 7.04
N SER A 30 -11.58 4.98 6.98
CA SER A 30 -11.17 6.22 6.33
C SER A 30 -10.75 6.04 4.84
N GLY A 31 -11.42 5.14 4.12
CA GLY A 31 -11.11 4.78 2.73
C GLY A 31 -10.03 3.71 2.58
N SER A 32 -9.48 3.19 3.69
CA SER A 32 -8.49 2.12 3.70
C SER A 32 -9.13 0.74 3.81
N CYS A 33 -8.39 -0.29 3.42
CA CYS A 33 -8.77 -1.71 3.56
C CYS A 33 -8.70 -2.25 5.01
N GLY A 34 -8.49 -1.37 6.01
CA GLY A 34 -8.42 -1.76 7.42
C GLY A 34 -7.10 -2.42 7.86
N VAL A 35 -6.12 -2.54 6.97
CA VAL A 35 -4.79 -3.06 7.27
C VAL A 35 -3.73 -2.00 7.04
N TYR A 36 -2.84 -1.82 8.02
CA TYR A 36 -1.77 -0.83 7.98
C TYR A 36 -0.43 -1.49 8.28
N ILE A 37 0.45 -1.52 7.29
CA ILE A 37 1.79 -2.09 7.41
C ILE A 37 2.80 -0.95 7.57
N THR A 38 3.56 -0.98 8.65
CA THR A 38 4.52 0.08 8.98
C THR A 38 5.91 -0.49 9.24
N PRO A 39 6.82 -0.43 8.27
CA PRO A 39 8.23 -0.72 8.50
C PRO A 39 8.89 0.36 9.37
N ARG A 40 9.73 -0.05 10.32
CA ARG A 40 10.48 0.85 11.24
C ARG A 40 11.89 0.33 11.45
N ASN A 41 12.76 1.16 12.05
CA ASN A 41 14.14 0.82 12.38
C ASN A 41 14.88 0.15 11.21
N ILE A 42 14.73 0.75 10.03
CA ILE A 42 15.13 0.17 8.76
C ILE A 42 16.63 0.36 8.55
N SER A 43 17.33 -0.74 8.26
CA SER A 43 18.72 -0.80 7.89
C SER A 43 18.95 -1.88 6.82
N GLU A 44 20.18 -2.00 6.32
CA GLU A 44 20.54 -3.10 5.41
C GLU A 44 20.56 -4.47 6.11
N THR A 45 20.69 -4.48 7.44
CA THR A 45 20.76 -5.72 8.24
C THR A 45 19.40 -6.15 8.80
N SER A 46 18.47 -5.21 9.01
CA SER A 46 17.15 -5.55 9.57
C SER A 46 16.13 -4.46 9.37
N ALA A 47 14.85 -4.84 9.41
CA ALA A 47 13.72 -3.94 9.53
C ALA A 47 12.68 -4.53 10.49
N ASP A 48 12.13 -3.71 11.36
CA ASP A 48 10.98 -4.08 12.19
C ASP A 48 9.70 -3.82 11.39
N ILE A 49 8.77 -4.78 11.38
CA ILE A 49 7.49 -4.67 10.68
C ILE A 49 6.36 -4.69 11.70
N GLY A 50 5.59 -3.63 11.74
CA GLY A 50 4.35 -3.55 12.48
C GLY A 50 3.16 -3.68 11.52
N ILE A 51 2.15 -4.46 11.88
CA ILE A 51 0.88 -4.58 11.14
C ILE A 51 -0.25 -4.32 12.11
N LEU A 52 -1.08 -3.32 11.80
CA LEU A 52 -2.33 -3.07 12.48
C LEU A 52 -3.47 -3.54 11.60
N VAL A 53 -4.29 -4.46 12.13
CA VAL A 53 -5.53 -4.93 11.49
C VAL A 53 -6.69 -4.37 12.28
N LYS A 54 -7.56 -3.60 11.66
CA LYS A 54 -8.81 -3.12 12.23
C LYS A 54 -9.94 -4.11 11.89
N LEU A 55 -10.78 -4.37 12.87
CA LEU A 55 -11.88 -5.32 12.76
C LEU A 55 -13.21 -4.58 12.81
N ASP A 56 -14.18 -5.07 12.07
CA ASP A 56 -15.57 -4.69 12.27
C ASP A 56 -16.24 -5.67 13.25
N LYS A 57 -16.79 -5.13 14.35
CA LYS A 57 -17.60 -5.84 15.37
C LYS A 57 -16.96 -7.06 16.05
N ALA A 58 -15.62 -7.15 16.13
CA ALA A 58 -14.98 -8.29 16.77
C ALA A 58 -14.25 -7.91 18.06
N GLU A 59 -14.60 -8.57 19.17
CA GLU A 59 -13.86 -8.50 20.43
C GLU A 59 -12.88 -9.68 20.58
N THR A 60 -13.18 -10.82 19.93
CA THR A 60 -12.37 -12.03 20.02
C THR A 60 -12.08 -12.56 18.61
N ALA A 61 -10.88 -12.33 18.15
CA ALA A 61 -10.35 -12.88 16.90
C ALA A 61 -8.84 -13.01 16.98
N GLU A 62 -8.25 -13.82 16.13
CA GLU A 62 -6.81 -13.98 15.99
C GLU A 62 -6.43 -13.69 14.54
N ALA A 63 -5.25 -13.17 14.31
CA ALA A 63 -4.72 -13.02 12.97
C ALA A 63 -3.34 -13.64 12.85
N LYS A 64 -3.08 -14.20 11.68
CA LYS A 64 -1.77 -14.62 11.22
C LYS A 64 -1.42 -13.79 9.98
N ALA A 65 -0.22 -13.22 9.96
CA ALA A 65 0.35 -12.63 8.76
C ALA A 65 1.56 -13.45 8.32
N VAL A 66 1.58 -13.85 7.05
CA VAL A 66 2.75 -14.47 6.41
C VAL A 66 3.35 -13.42 5.47
N ILE A 67 4.63 -13.17 5.62
CA ILE A 67 5.36 -12.19 4.80
C ILE A 67 6.17 -12.92 3.75
N PHE A 68 5.99 -12.52 2.51
CA PHE A 68 6.72 -13.02 1.35
C PHE A 68 7.70 -11.96 0.85
N ASP A 69 8.88 -12.40 0.46
CA ASP A 69 9.88 -11.53 -0.17
C ASP A 69 9.50 -11.18 -1.63
N PRO A 70 10.23 -10.27 -2.28
CA PRO A 70 9.98 -9.91 -3.68
C PRO A 70 10.08 -11.06 -4.70
N GLN A 71 10.56 -12.24 -4.30
CA GLN A 71 10.59 -13.44 -5.13
C GLN A 71 9.45 -14.42 -4.79
N GLY A 72 8.54 -14.04 -3.89
CA GLY A 72 7.41 -14.86 -3.46
C GLY A 72 7.78 -15.95 -2.46
N LYS A 73 8.97 -15.91 -1.84
CA LYS A 73 9.38 -16.85 -0.80
C LYS A 73 8.89 -16.35 0.57
N PRO A 74 8.25 -17.19 1.40
CA PRO A 74 7.89 -16.82 2.77
C PRO A 74 9.17 -16.62 3.60
N VAL A 75 9.24 -15.48 4.30
CA VAL A 75 10.43 -15.09 5.08
C VAL A 75 10.16 -15.02 6.57
N THR A 76 8.93 -14.76 6.98
CA THR A 76 8.55 -14.72 8.40
C THR A 76 7.03 -14.75 8.53
N GLU A 77 6.57 -15.05 9.74
CA GLU A 77 5.15 -15.00 10.09
C GLU A 77 4.96 -14.34 11.46
N PHE A 78 3.84 -13.65 11.61
CA PHE A 78 3.45 -12.95 12.82
C PHE A 78 2.06 -13.40 13.26
N PHE A 79 1.83 -13.40 14.58
CA PHE A 79 0.56 -13.76 15.19
C PHE A 79 0.11 -12.67 16.15
N GLY A 80 -1.19 -12.48 16.26
CA GLY A 80 -1.79 -11.53 17.19
C GLY A 80 -3.22 -11.87 17.53
N ARG A 81 -3.70 -11.31 18.64
CA ARG A 81 -5.07 -11.45 19.11
C ARG A 81 -5.76 -10.09 19.16
N ALA A 82 -7.08 -10.12 19.02
CA ALA A 82 -7.89 -8.92 19.08
C ALA A 82 -7.88 -8.31 20.49
N ASP A 83 -7.71 -6.99 20.50
CA ASP A 83 -7.95 -6.13 21.64
C ASP A 83 -8.73 -4.90 21.16
N LYS A 84 -9.92 -4.70 21.70
CA LYS A 84 -10.78 -3.54 21.38
C LYS A 84 -10.96 -3.27 19.88
N GLY A 85 -11.31 -4.33 19.12
CA GLY A 85 -11.60 -4.22 17.68
C GLY A 85 -10.36 -4.02 16.79
N ARG A 86 -9.15 -4.35 17.29
CA ARG A 86 -7.92 -4.29 16.51
C ARG A 86 -6.98 -5.43 16.86
N ILE A 87 -6.15 -5.83 15.90
CA ILE A 87 -5.06 -6.79 16.13
C ILE A 87 -3.76 -6.10 15.75
N THR A 88 -2.76 -6.17 16.62
CA THR A 88 -1.40 -5.71 16.32
C THR A 88 -0.50 -6.93 16.18
N LEU A 89 0.17 -7.02 15.03
CA LEU A 89 1.20 -8.01 14.78
C LEU A 89 2.53 -7.29 14.59
N SER A 90 3.60 -7.89 15.04
CA SER A 90 4.93 -7.30 14.86
C SER A 90 6.01 -8.38 14.80
N GLY A 91 7.07 -8.05 14.09
CA GLY A 91 8.24 -8.91 13.98
C GLY A 91 9.35 -8.22 13.19
N LYS A 92 10.38 -9.02 12.86
CA LYS A 92 11.58 -8.52 12.20
C LYS A 92 11.85 -9.29 10.91
N ILE A 93 12.33 -8.56 9.90
CA ILE A 93 12.91 -9.13 8.68
C ILE A 93 14.42 -8.86 8.73
N ASN A 94 15.21 -9.91 8.62
CA ASN A 94 16.67 -9.81 8.56
C ASN A 94 17.13 -9.63 7.10
N CYS A 95 18.15 -8.79 6.90
CA CYS A 95 18.75 -8.47 5.60
C CYS A 95 17.68 -8.15 4.54
N PRO A 96 16.79 -7.17 4.79
CA PRO A 96 15.70 -6.88 3.89
C PRO A 96 16.19 -6.32 2.55
N LYS A 97 15.50 -6.66 1.46
CA LYS A 97 15.64 -5.94 0.19
C LYS A 97 14.90 -4.62 0.31
N LEU A 98 15.65 -3.53 0.34
CA LEU A 98 15.07 -2.20 0.45
C LEU A 98 14.43 -1.77 -0.88
N TRP A 99 13.29 -1.10 -0.78
CA TRP A 99 12.68 -0.43 -1.91
C TRP A 99 13.48 0.86 -2.23
N ASN A 100 14.09 0.92 -3.43
CA ASN A 100 14.95 2.03 -3.85
C ASN A 100 14.37 2.78 -5.06
N GLY A 101 13.06 3.04 -5.06
CA GLY A 101 12.39 3.74 -6.14
C GLY A 101 12.49 3.00 -7.47
N VAL A 102 12.61 3.73 -8.55
CA VAL A 102 12.68 3.18 -9.91
C VAL A 102 13.87 2.26 -10.17
N ASN A 103 14.95 2.41 -9.39
CA ASN A 103 16.16 1.60 -9.57
C ASN A 103 16.02 0.18 -9.04
N SER A 104 15.24 -0.02 -8.00
CA SER A 104 14.97 -1.33 -7.39
C SER A 104 13.66 -1.29 -6.60
N PRO A 105 12.50 -1.45 -7.27
CA PRO A 105 11.18 -1.34 -6.67
C PRO A 105 10.79 -2.65 -5.97
N ALA A 106 11.60 -3.07 -4.98
CA ALA A 106 11.38 -4.32 -4.25
C ALA A 106 10.12 -4.21 -3.36
N LEU A 107 9.08 -4.97 -3.67
CA LEU A 107 7.87 -5.07 -2.88
C LEU A 107 7.80 -6.42 -2.16
N TYR A 108 7.47 -6.38 -0.89
CA TYR A 108 7.07 -7.52 -0.09
C TYR A 108 5.56 -7.65 -0.16
N ARG A 109 5.05 -8.86 0.07
CA ARG A 109 3.63 -9.15 0.15
C ARG A 109 3.30 -9.75 1.51
N ALA A 110 2.29 -9.21 2.18
CA ALA A 110 1.74 -9.74 3.41
C ALA A 110 0.40 -10.41 3.10
N GLU A 111 0.26 -11.69 3.44
CA GLU A 111 -1.01 -12.41 3.48
C GLU A 111 -1.49 -12.42 4.93
N ILE A 112 -2.59 -11.74 5.21
CA ILE A 112 -3.18 -11.67 6.54
C ILE A 112 -4.46 -12.51 6.54
N THR A 113 -4.50 -13.53 7.40
CA THR A 113 -5.70 -14.36 7.62
C THR A 113 -6.25 -14.10 9.01
N LEU A 114 -7.54 -13.82 9.08
CA LEU A 114 -8.31 -13.64 10.30
C LEU A 114 -8.98 -14.95 10.69
N PHE A 115 -8.90 -15.30 11.97
CA PHE A 115 -9.51 -16.51 12.53
C PHE A 115 -10.50 -16.12 13.63
N CYS A 116 -11.63 -16.82 13.65
CA CYS A 116 -12.61 -16.79 14.74
C CYS A 116 -12.90 -18.22 15.18
N ASN A 117 -12.73 -18.52 16.48
CA ASN A 117 -12.89 -19.86 17.04
C ASN A 117 -12.06 -20.93 16.27
N GLY A 118 -10.83 -20.57 15.88
CA GLY A 118 -9.90 -21.46 15.16
C GLY A 118 -10.24 -21.70 13.69
N LYS A 119 -11.27 -21.06 13.13
CA LYS A 119 -11.63 -21.16 11.71
C LYS A 119 -11.25 -19.87 10.98
N PRO A 120 -10.69 -19.94 9.76
CA PRO A 120 -10.48 -18.77 8.94
C PRO A 120 -11.82 -18.17 8.53
N VAL A 121 -11.96 -16.85 8.71
CA VAL A 121 -13.20 -16.11 8.42
C VAL A 121 -12.99 -14.98 7.42
N ASP A 122 -11.77 -14.48 7.28
CA ASP A 122 -11.44 -13.43 6.30
C ASP A 122 -9.96 -13.47 5.96
N SER A 123 -9.60 -12.91 4.79
CA SER A 123 -8.20 -12.78 4.39
C SER A 123 -8.00 -11.60 3.45
N ILE A 124 -6.81 -11.01 3.52
CA ILE A 124 -6.38 -9.93 2.63
C ILE A 124 -4.90 -10.08 2.29
N GLU A 125 -4.56 -9.73 1.07
CA GLU A 125 -3.18 -9.55 0.64
C GLU A 125 -2.86 -8.07 0.46
N GLN A 126 -1.67 -7.66 0.89
CA GLN A 126 -1.20 -6.30 0.73
C GLN A 126 0.28 -6.26 0.41
N GLU A 127 0.64 -5.52 -0.64
CA GLU A 127 2.04 -5.24 -0.95
C GLU A 127 2.56 -4.05 -0.16
N PHE A 128 3.85 -4.08 0.17
CA PHE A 128 4.53 -2.98 0.85
C PHE A 128 6.02 -2.92 0.53
N GLY A 129 6.58 -1.71 0.50
CA GLY A 129 8.02 -1.48 0.37
C GLY A 129 8.68 -1.23 1.72
N ILE A 130 9.86 -1.81 1.94
CA ILE A 130 10.69 -1.51 3.12
C ILE A 130 11.63 -0.37 2.74
N ARG A 131 11.35 0.84 3.25
CA ARG A 131 12.14 2.04 2.94
C ARG A 131 12.11 3.03 4.09
N SER A 132 13.15 3.82 4.19
CA SER A 132 13.19 5.03 5.01
C SER A 132 13.42 6.25 4.11
N TYR A 133 12.92 7.39 4.52
CA TYR A 133 13.21 8.64 3.84
C TYR A 133 13.40 9.79 4.84
N ARG A 134 14.13 10.80 4.43
CA ARG A 134 14.21 12.08 5.12
C ARG A 134 14.30 13.22 4.12
N ILE A 135 13.84 14.37 4.55
CA ILE A 135 14.00 15.62 3.82
C ILE A 135 15.02 16.47 4.59
N ASP A 136 16.02 16.96 3.89
CA ASP A 136 17.06 17.82 4.41
C ASP A 136 16.94 19.17 3.72
N ALA A 137 16.94 20.27 4.49
CA ALA A 137 16.69 21.60 3.95
C ALA A 137 17.77 22.04 2.94
N ASP A 138 19.01 21.62 3.16
CA ASP A 138 20.15 22.03 2.34
C ASP A 138 20.51 21.00 1.27
N ASN A 139 20.25 19.72 1.53
CA ASN A 139 20.71 18.60 0.69
C ASN A 139 19.57 17.83 -0.01
N GLY A 140 18.32 18.21 0.21
CA GLY A 140 17.13 17.68 -0.47
C GLY A 140 16.64 16.36 0.07
N PHE A 141 16.13 15.50 -0.80
CA PHE A 141 15.48 14.23 -0.43
C PHE A 141 16.46 13.06 -0.40
N PHE A 142 16.36 12.25 0.64
CA PHE A 142 17.14 11.03 0.83
C PHE A 142 16.22 9.82 0.93
N LEU A 143 16.54 8.79 0.18
CA LEU A 143 15.90 7.48 0.25
C LEU A 143 16.91 6.46 0.77
N ASN A 144 16.55 5.72 1.82
CA ASN A 144 17.44 4.75 2.48
C ASN A 144 18.85 5.33 2.76
N SER A 145 18.87 6.56 3.31
CA SER A 145 20.07 7.34 3.65
C SER A 145 20.94 7.78 2.47
N LYS A 146 20.54 7.52 1.23
CA LYS A 146 21.26 7.97 0.02
C LYS A 146 20.52 9.15 -0.62
N PRO A 147 21.24 10.17 -1.16
CA PRO A 147 20.60 11.21 -1.95
C PRO A 147 19.77 10.62 -3.09
N TYR A 148 18.55 11.08 -3.24
CA TYR A 148 17.64 10.61 -4.27
C TYR A 148 16.97 11.81 -4.94
N PRO A 149 17.42 12.24 -6.13
CA PRO A 149 16.83 13.37 -6.83
C PRO A 149 15.37 13.09 -7.20
N LEU A 150 14.50 14.05 -6.89
CA LEU A 150 13.09 13.98 -7.26
C LEU A 150 12.90 14.77 -8.57
N HIS A 151 12.88 14.05 -9.68
CA HIS A 151 12.48 14.57 -10.99
C HIS A 151 11.09 14.02 -11.29
N GLY A 152 10.10 14.88 -11.41
CA GLY A 152 8.74 14.39 -11.50
C GLY A 152 7.80 15.26 -12.32
N VAL A 153 6.63 14.71 -12.53
CA VAL A 153 5.52 15.33 -13.23
C VAL A 153 4.28 15.35 -12.36
N ASN A 154 3.34 16.24 -12.67
CA ASN A 154 1.96 16.11 -12.19
C ASN A 154 1.23 15.11 -13.07
N TYR A 155 0.39 14.28 -12.46
CA TYR A 155 -0.44 13.30 -13.15
C TYR A 155 -1.89 13.48 -12.75
N HIS A 156 -2.75 13.68 -13.74
CA HIS A 156 -4.18 13.65 -13.60
C HIS A 156 -4.72 12.29 -14.06
N GLN A 157 -5.74 11.78 -13.37
CA GLN A 157 -6.36 10.51 -13.69
C GLN A 157 -7.46 10.69 -14.75
N ASP A 158 -7.08 11.22 -15.90
CA ASP A 158 -7.95 11.43 -17.04
C ASP A 158 -7.23 11.18 -18.38
N SER A 159 -7.99 10.91 -19.42
CA SER A 159 -7.48 10.75 -20.78
C SER A 159 -8.40 11.44 -21.79
N TYR A 160 -7.83 11.81 -22.93
CA TYR A 160 -8.60 12.39 -24.03
C TYR A 160 -9.72 11.46 -24.51
N GLU A 161 -9.48 10.15 -24.54
CA GLU A 161 -10.42 9.17 -25.10
C GLU A 161 -11.57 8.82 -24.16
N SER A 162 -11.32 8.75 -22.85
CA SER A 162 -12.25 8.18 -21.86
C SER A 162 -12.56 9.11 -20.69
N GLY A 163 -12.00 10.32 -20.65
CA GLY A 163 -12.11 11.20 -19.49
C GLY A 163 -11.62 10.48 -18.23
N TRP A 164 -12.39 10.52 -17.17
CA TRP A 164 -12.03 9.85 -15.90
C TRP A 164 -12.28 8.34 -15.89
N ALA A 165 -12.92 7.80 -16.92
CA ALA A 165 -13.16 6.36 -17.05
C ALA A 165 -11.94 5.61 -17.60
N MET A 166 -10.75 5.97 -17.16
CA MET A 166 -9.50 5.33 -17.57
C MET A 166 -9.46 3.87 -17.15
N THR A 167 -9.00 3.02 -18.06
CA THR A 167 -8.69 1.62 -17.80
C THR A 167 -7.31 1.46 -17.13
N ASP A 168 -7.08 0.31 -16.49
CA ASP A 168 -5.77 -0.02 -15.91
C ASP A 168 -4.66 0.01 -16.98
N ALA A 169 -4.94 -0.50 -18.17
CA ALA A 169 -3.99 -0.49 -19.29
C ALA A 169 -3.59 0.93 -19.74
N GLN A 170 -4.53 1.89 -19.70
CA GLN A 170 -4.22 3.30 -20.00
C GLN A 170 -3.32 3.91 -18.93
N ARG A 171 -3.61 3.65 -17.64
CA ARG A 171 -2.78 4.11 -16.52
C ARG A 171 -1.38 3.51 -16.56
N GLU A 172 -1.29 2.22 -16.81
CA GLU A 172 -0.01 1.52 -16.92
C GLU A 172 0.86 2.09 -18.06
N ARG A 173 0.25 2.33 -19.23
CA ARG A 173 0.91 2.99 -20.36
C ARG A 173 1.47 4.36 -19.95
N ASP A 174 0.68 5.18 -19.25
CA ASP A 174 1.11 6.50 -18.82
C ASP A 174 2.26 6.44 -17.83
N TYR A 175 2.24 5.53 -16.87
CA TYR A 175 3.37 5.32 -15.95
C TYR A 175 4.62 4.81 -16.65
N HIS A 176 4.49 3.98 -17.68
CA HIS A 176 5.62 3.60 -18.51
C HIS A 176 6.24 4.80 -19.22
N ILE A 177 5.43 5.67 -19.81
CA ILE A 177 5.92 6.90 -20.45
C ILE A 177 6.62 7.80 -19.43
N ILE A 178 6.02 8.02 -18.28
CA ILE A 178 6.59 8.83 -17.19
C ILE A 178 7.95 8.26 -16.74
N ARG A 179 8.07 6.96 -16.58
CA ARG A 179 9.32 6.27 -16.26
C ARG A 179 10.35 6.43 -17.38
N ASP A 180 9.96 6.26 -18.63
CA ASP A 180 10.85 6.34 -19.81
C ASP A 180 11.34 7.77 -20.05
N MET A 181 10.61 8.79 -19.56
CA MET A 181 11.08 10.18 -19.46
C MET A 181 12.16 10.38 -18.39
N GLY A 182 12.49 9.36 -17.59
CA GLY A 182 13.45 9.45 -16.50
C GLY A 182 12.90 10.03 -15.21
N CYS A 183 11.58 10.07 -15.04
CA CYS A 183 10.96 10.57 -13.82
C CYS A 183 11.18 9.59 -12.65
N THR A 184 11.50 10.14 -11.48
CA THR A 184 11.68 9.41 -10.21
C THR A 184 10.56 9.67 -9.22
N ALA A 185 9.65 10.59 -9.55
CA ALA A 185 8.53 10.98 -8.71
C ALA A 185 7.32 11.35 -9.57
N VAL A 186 6.13 11.14 -9.01
CA VAL A 186 4.86 11.59 -9.59
C VAL A 186 4.06 12.31 -8.53
N ARG A 187 3.56 13.50 -8.82
CA ARG A 187 2.57 14.17 -7.98
C ARG A 187 1.19 13.81 -8.48
N MET A 188 0.44 13.07 -7.68
CA MET A 188 -0.95 12.73 -7.94
C MET A 188 -1.81 13.98 -7.74
N ALA A 189 -2.13 14.67 -8.83
CA ALA A 189 -2.78 15.99 -8.79
C ALA A 189 -4.25 15.87 -9.15
N HIS A 190 -5.09 16.64 -8.48
CA HIS A 190 -4.97 17.40 -7.21
C HIS A 190 -5.87 16.76 -6.15
N TYR A 191 -6.43 15.63 -6.45
CA TYR A 191 -7.44 14.87 -5.74
C TYR A 191 -6.89 13.46 -5.41
N GLN A 192 -7.63 12.73 -4.62
CA GLN A 192 -7.30 11.36 -4.30
C GLN A 192 -7.53 10.47 -5.54
N HIS A 193 -6.50 9.78 -5.96
CA HIS A 193 -6.58 8.81 -7.04
C HIS A 193 -7.10 7.46 -6.51
N CYS A 194 -7.63 6.62 -7.40
CA CYS A 194 -7.96 5.24 -7.04
C CYS A 194 -6.70 4.38 -6.93
N ASP A 195 -6.82 3.31 -6.17
CA ASP A 195 -5.84 2.24 -6.09
C ASP A 195 -5.76 1.45 -7.41
#